data_4bec1e652ceedc5f0b3b872083562584
#
_entry.id   4bec1e652ceedc5f0b3b872083562584
#
_cell.length_a   1.000
_cell.length_b   1.000
_cell.length_c   1.000
_cell.angle_alpha   90.00
_cell.angle_beta   90.00
_cell.angle_gamma   90.00
#
_symmetry.space_group_name_H-M   'P 1'
#
loop_
_entity.id
_entity.type
_entity.pdbx_description
1 polymer ?
#
loop_
_entity_poly.entity_id
_entity_poly.type
_entity_poly.pdbx_seq_one_letter_code
_entity_poly.pdbx_strand_id
1 'polypeptide(L)'
;MLNLIRWTIIFYTIITWTFYLIGMATTEKPDEYAFINRATGVYAWAYWIMFLSALILPLTLFFKKLASKFWYVLLVVFGIKSGMYFERFVIIVTSFHRDYLDGNRNIELIDLFVFGIGMIFLQGIVITILTLGIFEIIKRKR
;
A
#
# COMPACT_ATOMS: atom_id res chain seq x y z
N MET A 1 13.63 -15.81 -9.93
CA MET A 1 12.39 -15.42 -9.23
C MET A 1 12.52 -14.07 -8.53
N LEU A 2 13.43 -13.86 -7.56
CA LEU A 2 13.59 -12.57 -6.85
C LEU A 2 13.81 -11.38 -7.78
N ASN A 3 14.50 -11.53 -8.88
CA ASN A 3 14.72 -10.44 -9.84
C ASN A 3 13.43 -9.99 -10.54
N LEU A 4 12.52 -10.92 -10.84
CA LEU A 4 11.21 -10.61 -11.39
C LEU A 4 10.37 -9.83 -10.37
N ILE A 5 10.29 -10.35 -9.14
CA ILE A 5 9.56 -9.70 -8.02
C ILE A 5 10.09 -8.28 -7.79
N ARG A 6 11.41 -8.10 -7.79
CA ARG A 6 12.06 -6.80 -7.67
C ARG A 6 11.55 -5.79 -8.70
N TRP A 7 11.60 -6.17 -9.99
CA TRP A 7 11.14 -5.29 -11.06
C TRP A 7 9.64 -4.99 -10.99
N THR A 8 8.83 -6.00 -10.63
CA THR A 8 7.38 -5.81 -10.43
C THR A 8 7.12 -4.78 -9.33
N ILE A 9 7.84 -4.86 -8.20
CA ILE A 9 7.69 -3.90 -7.11
C ILE A 9 8.10 -2.49 -7.56
N ILE A 10 9.23 -2.35 -8.26
CA ILE A 10 9.72 -1.05 -8.73
C ILE A 10 8.72 -0.41 -9.68
N PHE A 11 8.23 -1.15 -10.69
CA PHE A 11 7.24 -0.65 -11.64
C PHE A 11 5.93 -0.27 -10.95
N TYR A 12 5.43 -1.14 -10.05
CA TYR A 12 4.24 -0.84 -9.27
C TYR A 12 4.41 0.47 -8.49
N THR A 13 5.54 0.66 -7.82
CA THR A 13 5.83 1.87 -7.05
C THR A 13 5.86 3.11 -7.93
N ILE A 14 6.56 3.07 -9.06
CA ILE A 14 6.64 4.20 -9.99
C ILE A 14 5.26 4.57 -10.50
N ILE A 15 4.47 3.59 -10.97
CA ILE A 15 3.13 3.82 -11.49
C ILE A 15 2.23 4.43 -10.41
N THR A 16 2.20 3.83 -9.22
CA THR A 16 1.36 4.28 -8.11
C THR A 16 1.70 5.72 -7.70
N TRP A 17 3.00 6.04 -7.60
CA TRP A 17 3.44 7.39 -7.24
C TRP A 17 3.17 8.41 -8.35
N THR A 18 3.30 8.03 -9.61
CA THR A 18 2.95 8.90 -10.74
C THR A 18 1.48 9.28 -10.68
N PHE A 19 0.58 8.31 -10.50
CA PHE A 19 -0.85 8.59 -10.34
C PHE A 19 -1.16 9.42 -9.11
N TYR A 20 -0.49 9.16 -7.99
CA TYR A 20 -0.66 9.94 -6.77
C TYR A 20 -0.25 11.41 -6.97
N LEU A 21 0.89 11.67 -7.59
CA LEU A 21 1.37 13.03 -7.86
C LEU A 21 0.48 13.77 -8.87
N ILE A 22 0.01 13.06 -9.90
CA ILE A 22 -0.95 13.64 -10.87
C ILE A 22 -2.25 13.98 -10.14
N GLY A 23 -2.78 13.09 -9.32
CA GLY A 23 -3.98 13.34 -8.53
C GLY A 23 -3.84 14.56 -7.63
N MET A 24 -2.69 14.73 -6.98
CA MET A 24 -2.40 15.93 -6.19
C MET A 24 -2.35 17.22 -7.01
N ALA A 25 -1.81 17.17 -8.23
CA ALA A 25 -1.68 18.34 -9.09
C ALA A 25 -3.00 18.76 -9.75
N THR A 26 -3.93 17.81 -9.93
CA THR A 26 -5.21 18.04 -10.63
C THR A 26 -6.40 18.28 -9.71
N THR A 27 -6.23 18.21 -8.39
CA THR A 27 -7.34 18.39 -7.44
C THR A 27 -7.75 19.86 -7.37
N GLU A 28 -8.96 20.15 -7.82
CA GLU A 28 -9.53 21.51 -7.89
C GLU A 28 -9.94 22.10 -6.53
N LYS A 29 -10.02 21.29 -5.47
CA LYS A 29 -10.39 21.74 -4.12
C LYS A 29 -9.22 21.58 -3.16
N PRO A 30 -8.34 22.58 -3.04
CA PRO A 30 -7.14 22.49 -2.21
C PRO A 30 -7.42 22.44 -0.70
N ASP A 31 -8.61 22.85 -0.24
CA ASP A 31 -8.84 23.16 1.18
C ASP A 31 -9.19 21.93 2.04
N GLU A 32 -9.79 20.88 1.47
CA GLU A 32 -10.33 19.77 2.27
C GLU A 32 -9.35 18.61 2.46
N TYR A 33 -8.43 18.40 1.50
CA TYR A 33 -7.47 17.29 1.51
C TYR A 33 -6.04 17.72 1.16
N ALA A 34 -5.72 18.99 1.41
CA ALA A 34 -4.42 19.53 1.04
C ALA A 34 -3.27 18.71 1.64
N PHE A 35 -2.29 18.39 0.80
CA PHE A 35 -1.02 17.79 1.21
C PHE A 35 -0.43 18.50 2.44
N ILE A 36 -0.51 19.82 2.47
CA ILE A 36 -0.01 20.67 3.54
C ILE A 36 -0.65 20.28 4.88
N ASN A 37 -1.96 20.10 4.93
CA ASN A 37 -2.67 19.75 6.18
C ASN A 37 -2.28 18.36 6.70
N ARG A 38 -1.98 17.41 5.81
CA ARG A 38 -1.49 16.08 6.20
C ARG A 38 -0.03 16.11 6.61
N ALA A 39 0.80 16.89 5.93
CA ALA A 39 2.23 16.98 6.17
C ALA A 39 2.59 17.80 7.42
N THR A 40 1.70 18.68 7.89
CA THR A 40 1.93 19.59 9.04
C THR A 40 0.96 19.40 10.19
N GLY A 41 -0.07 18.57 10.03
CA GLY A 41 -1.10 18.31 11.05
C GLY A 41 -0.60 17.50 12.24
N VAL A 42 -1.50 17.25 13.20
CA VAL A 42 -1.19 16.50 14.44
C VAL A 42 -0.60 15.11 14.17
N TYR A 43 -0.96 14.50 13.04
CA TYR A 43 -0.48 13.18 12.61
C TYR A 43 0.59 13.25 11.50
N ALA A 44 1.26 14.41 11.34
CA ALA A 44 2.29 14.61 10.32
C ALA A 44 3.41 13.55 10.38
N TRP A 45 3.83 13.17 11.58
CA TRP A 45 4.86 12.14 11.78
C TRP A 45 4.48 10.80 11.15
N ALA A 46 3.23 10.39 11.29
CA ALA A 46 2.73 9.15 10.72
C ALA A 46 2.65 9.22 9.20
N TYR A 47 2.20 10.36 8.67
CA TYR A 47 2.19 10.61 7.24
C TYR A 47 3.60 10.54 6.63
N TRP A 48 4.60 11.14 7.27
CA TRP A 48 5.98 11.10 6.79
C TRP A 48 6.59 9.72 6.86
N ILE A 49 6.36 8.95 7.94
CA ILE A 49 6.82 7.56 8.02
C ILE A 49 6.20 6.72 6.90
N MET A 50 4.92 6.87 6.66
CA MET A 50 4.20 6.19 5.58
C MET A 50 4.77 6.56 4.22
N PHE A 51 4.95 7.86 3.95
CA PHE A 51 5.48 8.37 2.71
C PHE A 51 6.90 7.85 2.43
N LEU A 52 7.79 7.95 3.40
CA LEU A 52 9.16 7.47 3.29
C LEU A 52 9.24 5.97 3.09
N SER A 53 8.44 5.20 3.84
CA SER A 53 8.42 3.74 3.71
C SER A 53 7.83 3.28 2.36
N ALA A 54 6.81 3.96 1.85
CA ALA A 54 6.16 3.59 0.59
C ALA A 54 6.92 4.06 -0.66
N LEU A 55 7.72 5.11 -0.57
CA LEU A 55 8.50 5.65 -1.69
C LEU A 55 9.97 5.23 -1.64
N ILE A 56 10.67 5.53 -0.56
CA ILE A 56 12.13 5.35 -0.50
C ILE A 56 12.48 3.87 -0.41
N LEU A 57 11.77 3.11 0.41
CA LEU A 57 12.09 1.72 0.64
C LEU A 57 12.05 0.87 -0.65
N PRO A 58 11.01 0.96 -1.52
CA PRO A 58 10.99 0.25 -2.80
C PRO A 58 12.09 0.68 -3.76
N LEU A 59 12.46 1.96 -3.76
CA LEU A 59 13.54 2.46 -4.62
C LEU A 59 14.90 1.88 -4.23
N THR A 60 15.10 1.50 -2.97
CA THR A 60 16.34 0.80 -2.58
C THR A 60 16.51 -0.57 -3.24
N LEU A 61 15.44 -1.14 -3.81
CA LEU A 61 15.52 -2.37 -4.59
C LEU A 61 16.29 -2.22 -5.91
N PHE A 62 16.60 -0.99 -6.36
CA PHE A 62 17.54 -0.80 -7.46
C PHE A 62 18.92 -1.37 -7.13
N PHE A 63 19.31 -1.40 -5.86
CA PHE A 63 20.56 -2.03 -5.41
C PHE A 63 20.40 -3.56 -5.38
N LYS A 64 21.03 -4.26 -6.34
CA LYS A 64 20.96 -5.73 -6.47
C LYS A 64 21.34 -6.47 -5.19
N LYS A 65 22.32 -5.92 -4.43
CA LYS A 65 22.81 -6.51 -3.18
C LYS A 65 21.72 -6.61 -2.11
N LEU A 66 20.83 -5.62 -2.03
CA LEU A 66 19.70 -5.61 -1.10
C LEU A 66 18.55 -6.47 -1.64
N ALA A 67 18.25 -6.34 -2.92
CA ALA A 67 17.19 -7.07 -3.59
C ALA A 67 17.42 -8.60 -3.67
N SER A 68 18.65 -9.09 -3.46
CA SER A 68 18.93 -10.52 -3.39
C SER A 68 18.51 -11.18 -2.08
N LYS A 69 18.25 -10.38 -1.04
CA LYS A 69 17.84 -10.90 0.28
C LYS A 69 16.32 -10.98 0.35
N PHE A 70 15.79 -12.19 0.48
CA PHE A 70 14.35 -12.44 0.58
C PHE A 70 13.68 -11.62 1.69
N TRP A 71 14.25 -11.59 2.88
CA TRP A 71 13.73 -10.82 4.01
C TRP A 71 13.66 -9.32 3.74
N TYR A 72 14.63 -8.80 2.99
CA TYR A 72 14.61 -7.38 2.62
C TYR A 72 13.48 -7.07 1.65
N VAL A 73 13.26 -7.92 0.65
CA VAL A 73 12.13 -7.78 -0.28
C VAL A 73 10.80 -7.85 0.47
N LEU A 74 10.67 -8.77 1.44
CA LEU A 74 9.49 -8.88 2.28
C LEU A 74 9.25 -7.60 3.09
N LEU A 75 10.29 -7.04 3.71
CA LEU A 75 10.23 -5.77 4.44
C LEU A 75 9.76 -4.63 3.54
N VAL A 76 10.26 -4.56 2.31
CA VAL A 76 9.82 -3.55 1.33
C VAL A 76 8.35 -3.70 0.99
N VAL A 77 7.85 -4.92 0.81
CA VAL A 77 6.42 -5.17 0.54
C VAL A 77 5.55 -4.72 1.71
N PHE A 78 5.96 -5.00 2.94
CA PHE A 78 5.28 -4.50 4.13
C PHE A 78 5.33 -2.96 4.20
N GLY A 79 6.46 -2.35 3.87
CA GLY A 79 6.62 -0.89 3.82
C GLY A 79 5.65 -0.22 2.84
N ILE A 80 5.48 -0.78 1.64
CA ILE A 80 4.52 -0.27 0.65
C ILE A 80 3.09 -0.34 1.19
N LYS A 81 2.74 -1.42 1.89
CA LYS A 81 1.40 -1.63 2.43
C LYS A 81 1.14 -0.88 3.73
N SER A 82 2.18 -0.40 4.42
CA SER A 82 2.05 0.30 5.70
C SER A 82 1.13 1.51 5.59
N GLY A 83 1.18 2.26 4.50
CA GLY A 83 0.31 3.41 4.25
C GLY A 83 -1.17 3.05 4.25
N MET A 84 -1.51 2.00 3.52
CA MET A 84 -2.90 1.53 3.43
C MET A 84 -3.41 1.02 4.79
N TYR A 85 -2.56 0.31 5.55
CA TYR A 85 -2.94 -0.17 6.89
C TYR A 85 -3.11 0.97 7.87
N PHE A 86 -2.22 1.96 7.80
CA PHE A 86 -2.25 3.11 8.68
C PHE A 86 -3.46 3.99 8.40
N GLU A 87 -3.76 4.27 7.14
CA GLU A 87 -4.94 5.04 6.75
C GLU A 87 -6.23 4.35 7.21
N ARG A 88 -6.35 3.05 7.00
CA ARG A 88 -7.52 2.28 7.47
C ARG A 88 -7.60 2.26 9.00
N PHE A 89 -6.47 2.11 9.69
CA PHE A 89 -6.46 2.16 11.15
C PHE A 89 -6.92 3.53 11.66
N VAL A 90 -6.42 4.62 11.09
CA VAL A 90 -6.84 5.98 11.47
C VAL A 90 -8.33 6.18 11.20
N ILE A 91 -8.84 5.76 10.04
CA ILE A 91 -10.26 5.86 9.71
C ILE A 91 -11.11 5.07 10.70
N ILE A 92 -10.71 3.85 11.03
CA ILE A 92 -11.43 3.00 11.98
C ILE A 92 -11.43 3.66 13.37
N VAL A 93 -10.26 4.07 13.88
CA VAL A 93 -10.14 4.68 15.22
C VAL A 93 -10.91 5.99 15.31
N THR A 94 -10.83 6.84 14.29
CA THR A 94 -11.60 8.11 14.27
C THR A 94 -13.10 7.90 14.12
N SER A 95 -13.53 6.85 13.42
CA SER A 95 -14.95 6.49 13.29
C SER A 95 -15.51 6.00 14.61
N PHE A 96 -14.72 5.31 15.43
CA PHE A 96 -15.12 4.91 16.78
C PHE A 96 -15.22 6.06 17.77
N HIS A 97 -14.40 7.10 17.61
CA HIS A 97 -14.38 8.27 18.51
C HIS A 97 -15.40 9.36 18.13
N ARG A 98 -15.91 9.33 16.93
CA ARG A 98 -16.98 10.20 16.48
C ARG A 98 -18.25 9.36 16.38
N ASP A 99 -19.30 9.75 17.12
CA ASP A 99 -20.64 9.16 17.16
C ASP A 99 -21.39 9.21 15.79
N TYR A 100 -20.70 8.87 14.71
CA TYR A 100 -21.28 8.82 13.37
C TYR A 100 -21.99 7.49 13.06
N LEU A 101 -21.95 6.55 13.97
CA LEU A 101 -22.74 5.33 13.84
C LEU A 101 -24.07 5.57 14.53
N ASP A 102 -25.05 6.05 13.79
CA ASP A 102 -26.46 5.92 14.18
C ASP A 102 -26.69 4.47 14.62
N GLY A 103 -27.13 4.29 15.87
CA GLY A 103 -27.13 3.04 16.61
C GLY A 103 -28.01 1.91 16.07
N ASN A 104 -28.25 1.84 14.76
CA ASN A 104 -29.15 0.86 14.13
C ASN A 104 -28.49 0.05 12.98
N ARG A 105 -27.20 0.15 12.78
CA ARG A 105 -26.50 -0.78 11.88
C ARG A 105 -25.62 -1.70 12.69
N ASN A 106 -26.17 -2.85 13.06
CA ASN A 106 -25.43 -4.05 13.46
C ASN A 106 -24.64 -4.62 12.26
N ILE A 107 -23.85 -3.77 11.58
CA ILE A 107 -22.78 -4.26 10.74
C ILE A 107 -21.74 -4.72 11.75
N GLU A 108 -21.72 -6.01 12.00
CA GLU A 108 -20.72 -6.58 12.89
C GLU A 108 -19.34 -6.17 12.34
N LEU A 109 -18.61 -5.40 13.13
CA LEU A 109 -17.25 -4.97 12.83
C LEU A 109 -16.36 -6.14 12.38
N ILE A 110 -16.69 -7.32 12.88
CA ILE A 110 -16.07 -8.59 12.52
C ILE A 110 -16.26 -8.89 11.04
N ASP A 111 -17.46 -8.71 10.48
CA ASP A 111 -17.73 -8.98 9.07
C ASP A 111 -16.97 -8.03 8.15
N LEU A 112 -16.92 -6.75 8.49
CA LEU A 112 -16.17 -5.78 7.71
C LEU A 112 -14.64 -6.06 7.74
N PHE A 113 -14.14 -6.49 8.90
CA PHE A 113 -12.72 -6.82 9.08
C PHE A 113 -12.35 -8.11 8.35
N VAL A 114 -13.18 -9.15 8.49
CA VAL A 114 -13.01 -10.46 7.82
C VAL A 114 -13.13 -10.30 6.31
N PHE A 115 -14.09 -9.54 5.81
CA PHE A 115 -14.27 -9.30 4.38
C PHE A 115 -13.09 -8.50 3.80
N GLY A 116 -12.64 -7.46 4.49
CA GLY A 116 -11.49 -6.65 4.06
C GLY A 116 -10.18 -7.44 4.02
N ILE A 117 -9.90 -8.22 5.04
CA ILE A 117 -8.71 -9.08 5.10
C ILE A 117 -8.82 -10.21 4.07
N GLY A 118 -9.99 -10.86 3.96
CA GLY A 118 -10.23 -11.92 2.99
C GLY A 118 -9.98 -11.46 1.56
N MET A 119 -10.43 -10.26 1.17
CA MET A 119 -10.19 -9.69 -0.15
C MET A 119 -8.69 -9.42 -0.41
N ILE A 120 -7.94 -8.98 0.59
CA ILE A 120 -6.49 -8.77 0.46
C ILE A 120 -5.78 -10.11 0.21
N PHE A 121 -6.15 -11.17 0.94
CA PHE A 121 -5.60 -12.50 0.74
C PHE A 121 -5.94 -13.04 -0.66
N LEU A 122 -7.17 -12.90 -1.10
CA LEU A 122 -7.62 -13.34 -2.41
C LEU A 122 -6.85 -12.62 -3.53
N GLN A 123 -6.68 -11.32 -3.43
CA GLN A 123 -5.84 -10.55 -4.35
C GLN A 123 -4.38 -11.05 -4.35
N GLY A 124 -3.83 -11.33 -3.17
CA GLY A 124 -2.48 -11.87 -3.02
C GLY A 124 -2.32 -13.22 -3.72
N ILE A 125 -3.29 -14.12 -3.58
CA ILE A 125 -3.31 -15.43 -4.24
C ILE A 125 -3.36 -15.27 -5.76
N VAL A 126 -4.25 -14.44 -6.27
CA VAL A 126 -4.40 -14.19 -7.72
C VAL A 126 -3.09 -13.65 -8.31
N ILE A 127 -2.50 -12.63 -7.68
CA ILE A 127 -1.23 -12.05 -8.13
C ILE A 127 -0.10 -13.10 -8.09
N THR A 128 -0.08 -13.95 -7.07
CA THR A 128 0.93 -15.00 -6.94
C THR A 128 0.80 -16.02 -8.07
N ILE A 129 -0.41 -16.49 -8.37
CA ILE A 129 -0.69 -17.43 -9.45
C ILE A 129 -0.27 -16.84 -10.80
N LEU A 130 -0.64 -15.57 -11.08
CA LEU A 130 -0.26 -14.89 -12.32
C LEU A 130 1.26 -14.74 -12.44
N THR A 131 1.93 -14.36 -11.36
CA THR A 131 3.39 -14.18 -11.34
C THR A 131 4.12 -15.50 -11.56
N LEU A 132 3.66 -16.59 -10.93
CA LEU A 132 4.21 -17.93 -11.13
C LEU A 132 3.95 -18.44 -12.55
N GLY A 133 2.76 -18.21 -13.09
CA GLY A 133 2.42 -18.57 -14.48
C GLY A 133 3.32 -17.87 -15.49
N ILE A 134 3.51 -16.57 -15.35
CA ILE A 134 4.42 -15.80 -16.20
C ILE A 134 5.87 -16.34 -16.08
N PHE A 135 6.32 -16.62 -14.86
CA PHE A 135 7.65 -17.17 -14.63
C PHE A 135 7.84 -18.52 -15.32
N GLU A 136 6.86 -19.40 -15.24
CA GLU A 136 6.91 -20.73 -15.89
C GLU A 136 6.96 -20.61 -17.40
N ILE A 137 6.16 -19.71 -17.99
CA ILE A 137 6.17 -19.44 -19.44
C ILE A 137 7.54 -18.93 -19.91
N ILE A 138 8.13 -17.99 -19.17
CA ILE A 138 9.47 -17.44 -19.49
C ILE A 138 10.54 -18.51 -19.37
N LYS A 139 10.46 -19.38 -18.36
CA LYS A 139 11.42 -20.48 -18.14
C LYS A 139 11.35 -21.51 -19.29
N ARG A 140 10.16 -21.79 -19.79
CA ARG A 140 9.94 -22.76 -20.86
C ARG A 140 10.45 -22.30 -22.22
N LYS A 141 10.57 -20.98 -22.41
CA LYS A 141 11.07 -20.37 -23.66
C LYS A 141 12.60 -20.20 -23.69
N ARG A 142 13.28 -20.52 -22.61
CA ARG A 142 14.74 -20.56 -22.50
C ARG A 142 15.26 -21.98 -22.55
#